data_8fca0d6c03921e91b6d083e27ce65103
#
_entry.id   8fca0d6c03921e91b6d083e27ce65103
#
_cell.length_a   1.000
_cell.length_b   1.000
_cell.length_c   1.000
_cell.angle_alpha   90.00
_cell.angle_beta   90.00
_cell.angle_gamma   90.00
#
_symmetry.space_group_name_H-M   'P 1'
#
loop_
_entity.id
_entity.type
_entity.pdbx_description
1 polymer ?
#
loop_
_entity_poly.entity_id
_entity_poly.type
_entity_poly.pdbx_seq_one_letter_code
_entity_poly.pdbx_strand_id
1 'polypeptide(L)'
;MSAFNSTAFSRLRWSIFEDPSTIRVADDASKPAPSLTPYTRHHPVALEAACTPPATEIFFSMQVYGEYEGWDEEPLQDIQRPVTAWHEVAVRRSDGDALLVADVVDQLHAYFQEQKDWILEALTPLYDVQQGLEIDTPIPQGARVWFEGFEATEVTGDGTVGVAVWLEGMDEFGVEEFWRNRYRDHAV
;
A
#
# COMPACT_ATOMS: atom_id res chain seq x y z
N MET A 1 7.77 -18.45 10.49
CA MET A 1 6.64 -17.77 9.86
C MET A 1 6.24 -16.65 10.79
N SER A 2 6.24 -15.41 10.31
CA SER A 2 5.91 -14.22 11.12
C SER A 2 4.62 -13.61 10.55
N ALA A 3 3.67 -13.27 11.41
CA ALA A 3 2.45 -12.58 11.01
C ALA A 3 2.68 -11.06 11.02
N PHE A 4 2.20 -10.34 10.02
CA PHE A 4 2.21 -8.89 10.02
C PHE A 4 1.37 -8.30 11.15
N ASN A 5 1.83 -7.17 11.68
CA ASN A 5 1.05 -6.34 12.58
C ASN A 5 0.00 -5.54 11.78
N SER A 6 -0.97 -6.26 11.19
CA SER A 6 -2.03 -5.65 10.38
C SER A 6 -2.77 -4.54 11.13
N THR A 7 -2.95 -4.70 12.45
CA THR A 7 -3.59 -3.69 13.31
C THR A 7 -2.82 -2.37 13.32
N ALA A 8 -1.49 -2.40 13.36
CA ALA A 8 -0.70 -1.17 13.32
C ALA A 8 -0.76 -0.51 11.95
N PHE A 9 -0.60 -1.29 10.87
CA PHE A 9 -0.58 -0.77 9.51
C PHE A 9 -1.97 -0.30 9.03
N SER A 10 -3.06 -0.94 9.44
CA SER A 10 -4.42 -0.49 9.10
C SER A 10 -4.77 0.87 9.70
N ARG A 11 -4.04 1.33 10.72
CA ARG A 11 -4.21 2.67 11.31
C ARG A 11 -3.55 3.79 10.51
N LEU A 12 -2.68 3.45 9.55
CA LEU A 12 -1.93 4.44 8.77
C LEU A 12 -2.74 4.92 7.57
N ARG A 13 -3.21 6.15 7.61
CA ARG A 13 -3.76 6.87 6.45
C ARG A 13 -2.60 7.50 5.70
N TRP A 14 -2.06 6.79 4.72
CA TRP A 14 -0.80 7.06 4.06
C TRP A 14 -0.96 7.19 2.55
N SER A 15 -0.71 8.39 2.01
CA SER A 15 -0.52 8.61 0.57
C SER A 15 0.93 8.31 0.23
N ILE A 16 1.17 7.29 -0.60
CA ILE A 16 2.51 6.69 -0.75
C ILE A 16 3.54 7.60 -1.42
N PHE A 17 3.08 8.61 -2.18
CA PHE A 17 3.96 9.56 -2.86
C PHE A 17 4.13 10.90 -2.12
N GLU A 18 3.36 11.11 -1.06
CA GLU A 18 3.50 12.31 -0.23
C GLU A 18 4.54 12.08 0.87
N ASP A 19 5.12 13.17 1.38
CA ASP A 19 6.08 13.12 2.50
C ASP A 19 5.49 12.38 3.70
N PRO A 20 6.25 11.49 4.38
CA PRO A 20 5.75 10.73 5.52
C PRO A 20 5.17 11.57 6.66
N SER A 21 5.52 12.86 6.76
CA SER A 21 4.91 13.79 7.73
C SER A 21 3.42 14.07 7.46
N THR A 22 2.94 13.76 6.24
CA THR A 22 1.52 13.87 5.89
C THR A 22 0.68 12.70 6.39
N ILE A 23 1.31 11.58 6.74
CA ILE A 23 0.62 10.39 7.27
C ILE A 23 -0.17 10.76 8.52
N ARG A 24 -1.39 10.23 8.59
CA ARG A 24 -2.24 10.33 9.78
C ARG A 24 -2.45 8.95 10.37
N VAL A 25 -2.47 8.88 11.68
CA VAL A 25 -2.66 7.65 12.44
C VAL A 25 -4.03 7.68 13.10
N ALA A 26 -4.87 6.71 12.79
CA ALA A 26 -6.13 6.50 13.48
C ALA A 26 -5.86 6.03 14.93
N ASP A 27 -6.58 6.58 15.90
CA ASP A 27 -6.53 6.14 17.31
C ASP A 27 -6.99 4.68 17.44
N ASP A 28 -7.99 4.30 16.64
CA ASP A 28 -8.60 2.98 16.64
C ASP A 28 -9.19 2.71 15.24
N ALA A 29 -8.60 1.78 14.49
CA ALA A 29 -9.06 1.42 13.14
C ALA A 29 -10.41 0.66 13.15
N SER A 30 -10.91 0.23 14.30
CA SER A 30 -12.23 -0.40 14.41
C SER A 30 -13.38 0.61 14.42
N LYS A 31 -13.09 1.90 14.57
CA LYS A 31 -14.09 2.96 14.58
C LYS A 31 -14.40 3.46 13.17
N PRO A 32 -15.66 3.65 12.80
CA PRO A 32 -16.02 4.20 11.49
C PRO A 32 -15.58 5.65 11.27
N ALA A 33 -15.25 6.38 12.34
CA ALA A 33 -14.73 7.74 12.32
C ALA A 33 -13.68 7.92 13.43
N PRO A 34 -12.47 7.38 13.26
CA PRO A 34 -11.42 7.50 14.27
C PRO A 34 -10.88 8.92 14.36
N SER A 35 -10.34 9.29 15.51
CA SER A 35 -9.53 10.49 15.64
C SER A 35 -8.19 10.27 14.94
N LEU A 36 -7.73 11.25 14.18
CA LEU A 36 -6.48 11.19 13.43
C LEU A 36 -5.40 12.05 14.08
N THR A 37 -4.24 11.47 14.34
CA THR A 37 -3.06 12.18 14.86
C THR A 37 -1.92 12.16 13.82
N PRO A 38 -1.04 13.18 13.80
CA PRO A 38 0.11 13.16 12.90
C PRO A 38 1.04 11.99 13.20
N TYR A 39 1.49 11.32 12.15
CA TYR A 39 2.54 10.32 12.26
C TYR A 39 3.89 10.99 12.49
N THR A 40 4.67 10.41 13.38
CA THR A 40 6.08 10.73 13.58
C THR A 40 6.84 9.46 13.92
N ARG A 41 8.16 9.45 13.79
CA ARG A 41 8.99 8.29 14.21
C ARG A 41 8.89 7.98 15.72
N HIS A 42 8.36 8.90 16.52
CA HIS A 42 8.12 8.72 17.97
C HIS A 42 6.66 8.43 18.30
N HIS A 43 5.78 8.36 17.28
CA HIS A 43 4.41 7.95 17.51
C HIS A 43 4.38 6.50 18.04
N PRO A 44 3.52 6.16 19.02
CA PRO A 44 3.46 4.79 19.56
C PRO A 44 3.38 3.71 18.48
N VAL A 45 2.55 3.89 17.46
CA VAL A 45 2.43 2.92 16.34
C VAL A 45 3.75 2.72 15.59
N ALA A 46 4.57 3.75 15.44
CA ALA A 46 5.85 3.69 14.75
C ALA A 46 6.88 2.80 15.46
N LEU A 47 6.72 2.66 16.78
CA LEU A 47 7.58 1.88 17.67
C LEU A 47 7.09 0.44 17.87
N GLU A 48 5.93 0.09 17.33
CA GLU A 48 5.43 -1.28 17.36
C GLU A 48 6.26 -2.18 16.44
N ALA A 49 6.40 -3.45 16.82
CA ALA A 49 7.03 -4.45 15.95
C ALA A 49 6.19 -4.62 14.67
N ALA A 50 6.85 -4.65 13.51
CA ALA A 50 6.18 -4.84 12.22
C ALA A 50 5.57 -6.24 12.05
N CYS A 51 6.11 -7.23 12.76
CA CYS A 51 5.68 -8.64 12.71
C CYS A 51 5.72 -9.31 14.09
N THR A 52 4.97 -10.42 14.21
CA THR A 52 4.99 -11.30 15.38
C THR A 52 5.10 -12.77 14.93
N PRO A 53 6.14 -13.54 15.31
CA PRO A 53 7.35 -13.07 15.99
C PRO A 53 8.12 -12.02 15.17
N PRO A 54 8.96 -11.18 15.82
CA PRO A 54 9.70 -10.13 15.13
C PRO A 54 10.57 -10.67 14.02
N ALA A 55 10.55 -10.01 12.85
CA ALA A 55 11.43 -10.27 11.71
C ALA A 55 12.52 -9.20 11.62
N THR A 56 13.69 -9.56 11.11
CA THR A 56 14.82 -8.65 10.89
C THR A 56 14.96 -8.19 9.45
N GLU A 57 14.30 -8.89 8.54
CA GLU A 57 14.24 -8.60 7.11
C GLU A 57 12.91 -9.08 6.52
N ILE A 58 12.36 -8.31 5.60
CA ILE A 58 11.14 -8.64 4.85
C ILE A 58 11.32 -8.14 3.42
N PHE A 59 10.96 -8.97 2.44
CA PHE A 59 10.92 -8.59 1.03
C PHE A 59 9.52 -8.13 0.67
N PHE A 60 9.43 -6.99 0.00
CA PHE A 60 8.17 -6.42 -0.49
C PHE A 60 8.22 -6.23 -2.00
N SER A 61 7.06 -6.32 -2.64
CA SER A 61 6.86 -5.93 -4.03
C SER A 61 5.49 -5.25 -4.18
N MET A 62 5.39 -4.37 -5.17
CA MET A 62 4.09 -3.84 -5.57
C MET A 62 3.39 -4.86 -6.45
N GLN A 63 2.18 -5.27 -6.06
CA GLN A 63 1.34 -6.14 -6.87
C GLN A 63 0.22 -5.35 -7.55
N VAL A 64 0.59 -4.34 -8.32
CA VAL A 64 -0.40 -3.52 -9.02
C VAL A 64 -1.15 -4.33 -10.09
N TYR A 65 -0.59 -5.46 -10.55
CA TYR A 65 -1.11 -6.22 -11.69
C TYR A 65 -1.33 -7.71 -11.47
N GLY A 66 -0.80 -8.30 -10.40
CA GLY A 66 -0.69 -9.75 -10.29
C GLY A 66 -2.02 -10.49 -10.39
N GLU A 67 -3.10 -9.86 -9.94
CA GLU A 67 -4.36 -10.52 -9.68
C GLU A 67 -5.59 -9.82 -10.26
N TYR A 68 -5.43 -8.82 -11.16
CA TYR A 68 -6.60 -8.27 -11.81
C TYR A 68 -7.17 -9.32 -12.80
N GLU A 69 -8.23 -9.97 -12.40
CA GLU A 69 -8.90 -11.03 -13.17
C GLU A 69 -9.38 -10.57 -14.56
N GLY A 70 -9.59 -9.25 -14.72
CA GLY A 70 -10.03 -8.65 -15.98
C GLY A 70 -8.96 -8.46 -17.05
N TRP A 71 -7.67 -8.80 -16.80
CA TRP A 71 -6.62 -8.64 -17.82
C TRP A 71 -6.84 -9.46 -19.09
N ASP A 72 -7.53 -10.58 -18.99
CA ASP A 72 -7.83 -11.45 -20.13
C ASP A 72 -9.17 -11.11 -20.79
N GLU A 73 -9.89 -10.09 -20.30
CA GLU A 73 -11.14 -9.59 -20.82
C GLU A 73 -10.95 -8.29 -21.62
N GLU A 74 -11.85 -8.05 -22.60
CA GLU A 74 -11.88 -6.73 -23.25
C GLU A 74 -12.27 -5.63 -22.24
N PRO A 75 -11.65 -4.41 -22.31
CA PRO A 75 -10.69 -3.98 -23.34
C PRO A 75 -9.21 -4.27 -23.01
N LEU A 76 -8.91 -4.89 -21.88
CA LEU A 76 -7.53 -5.05 -21.39
C LEU A 76 -6.74 -6.17 -22.10
N GLN A 77 -7.42 -7.12 -22.75
CA GLN A 77 -6.75 -8.26 -23.41
C GLN A 77 -5.71 -7.84 -24.47
N ASP A 78 -5.93 -6.71 -25.13
CA ASP A 78 -5.05 -6.19 -26.18
C ASP A 78 -3.96 -5.25 -25.65
N ILE A 79 -4.00 -4.92 -24.34
CA ILE A 79 -2.99 -4.09 -23.71
C ILE A 79 -1.79 -4.98 -23.40
N GLN A 80 -0.61 -4.59 -23.87
CA GLN A 80 0.60 -5.24 -23.45
C GLN A 80 0.75 -5.03 -21.94
N ARG A 81 0.55 -6.11 -21.17
CA ARG A 81 0.78 -6.06 -19.72
C ARG A 81 2.14 -5.44 -19.49
N PRO A 82 2.25 -4.39 -18.70
CA PRO A 82 3.55 -3.84 -18.36
C PRO A 82 4.44 -4.98 -17.90
N VAL A 83 5.64 -5.07 -18.44
CA VAL A 83 6.59 -6.12 -18.06
C VAL A 83 6.84 -5.96 -16.58
N THR A 84 6.18 -6.77 -15.79
CA THR A 84 6.35 -6.86 -14.35
C THR A 84 7.70 -7.52 -14.07
N ALA A 85 8.77 -6.78 -14.29
CA ALA A 85 9.95 -7.05 -13.51
C ALA A 85 9.55 -6.69 -12.08
N TRP A 86 9.27 -7.70 -11.28
CA TRP A 86 8.99 -7.55 -9.86
C TRP A 86 10.15 -6.80 -9.23
N HIS A 87 9.96 -5.51 -8.96
CA HIS A 87 10.96 -4.74 -8.24
C HIS A 87 10.77 -5.03 -6.76
N GLU A 88 11.50 -6.05 -6.29
CA GLU A 88 11.52 -6.36 -4.88
C GLU A 88 12.39 -5.36 -4.12
N VAL A 89 11.95 -4.99 -2.93
CA VAL A 89 12.74 -4.25 -1.96
C VAL A 89 12.90 -5.03 -0.69
N ALA A 90 14.15 -5.20 -0.23
CA ALA A 90 14.43 -5.76 1.08
C ALA A 90 14.39 -4.66 2.13
N VAL A 91 13.42 -4.73 3.03
CA VAL A 91 13.33 -3.85 4.20
C VAL A 91 14.06 -4.52 5.36
N ARG A 92 15.09 -3.84 5.88
CA ARG A 92 15.92 -4.35 6.98
C ARG A 92 16.54 -3.22 7.78
N ARG A 93 16.86 -3.47 9.03
CA ARG A 93 17.66 -2.55 9.85
C ARG A 93 19.14 -2.81 9.70
N SER A 94 19.92 -1.73 9.71
CA SER A 94 21.39 -1.81 9.62
C SER A 94 22.04 -2.44 10.84
N ASP A 95 21.38 -2.37 12.00
CA ASP A 95 21.83 -2.97 13.27
C ASP A 95 21.45 -4.47 13.40
N GLY A 96 20.63 -4.98 12.49
CA GLY A 96 20.12 -6.35 12.51
C GLY A 96 19.06 -6.64 13.56
N ASP A 97 18.54 -5.58 14.20
CA ASP A 97 17.43 -5.70 15.14
C ASP A 97 16.09 -5.94 14.43
N ALA A 98 15.09 -6.30 15.21
CA ALA A 98 13.73 -6.50 14.74
C ALA A 98 13.15 -5.24 14.08
N LEU A 99 12.45 -5.44 12.95
CA LEU A 99 11.78 -4.37 12.22
C LEU A 99 10.64 -3.77 13.02
N LEU A 100 10.61 -2.46 13.06
CA LEU A 100 9.50 -1.66 13.57
C LEU A 100 8.63 -1.16 12.41
N VAL A 101 7.41 -0.73 12.71
CA VAL A 101 6.53 -0.09 11.72
C VAL A 101 7.21 1.09 11.05
N ALA A 102 7.99 1.90 11.82
CA ALA A 102 8.74 3.02 11.26
C ALA A 102 9.76 2.60 10.19
N ASP A 103 10.46 1.48 10.39
CA ASP A 103 11.46 0.99 9.44
C ASP A 103 10.82 0.58 8.13
N VAL A 104 9.63 -0.04 8.19
CA VAL A 104 8.85 -0.42 7.01
C VAL A 104 8.33 0.82 6.29
N VAL A 105 7.74 1.78 7.01
CA VAL A 105 7.21 3.02 6.40
C VAL A 105 8.31 3.79 5.67
N ASP A 106 9.46 4.00 6.31
CA ASP A 106 10.54 4.81 5.72
C ASP A 106 11.15 4.15 4.48
N GLN A 107 11.41 2.85 4.53
CA GLN A 107 12.04 2.15 3.42
C GLN A 107 11.06 1.90 2.26
N LEU A 108 9.79 1.60 2.56
CA LEU A 108 8.76 1.53 1.52
C LEU A 108 8.49 2.91 0.90
N HIS A 109 8.50 3.99 1.68
CA HIS A 109 8.37 5.33 1.12
C HIS A 109 9.50 5.63 0.11
N ALA A 110 10.75 5.32 0.46
CA ALA A 110 11.88 5.49 -0.46
C ALA A 110 11.69 4.67 -1.74
N TYR A 111 11.28 3.42 -1.60
CA TYR A 111 10.96 2.53 -2.72
C TYR A 111 9.84 3.10 -3.61
N PHE A 112 8.74 3.60 -3.04
CA PHE A 112 7.65 4.19 -3.80
C PHE A 112 8.08 5.45 -4.56
N GLN A 113 8.97 6.27 -3.98
CA GLN A 113 9.52 7.44 -4.69
C GLN A 113 10.37 7.00 -5.88
N GLU A 114 11.19 5.98 -5.72
CA GLU A 114 12.04 5.45 -6.79
C GLU A 114 11.21 4.80 -7.92
N GLN A 115 10.13 4.11 -7.56
CA GLN A 115 9.28 3.38 -8.52
C GLN A 115 8.05 4.18 -8.98
N LYS A 116 7.96 5.47 -8.66
CA LYS A 116 6.75 6.28 -8.84
C LYS A 116 6.20 6.25 -10.26
N ASP A 117 7.05 6.50 -11.25
CA ASP A 117 6.62 6.56 -12.65
C ASP A 117 6.10 5.21 -13.12
N TRP A 118 6.78 4.13 -12.74
CA TRP A 118 6.35 2.78 -13.03
C TRP A 118 5.01 2.43 -12.36
N ILE A 119 4.81 2.79 -11.08
CA ILE A 119 3.55 2.55 -10.37
C ILE A 119 2.39 3.30 -11.05
N LEU A 120 2.60 4.55 -11.45
CA LEU A 120 1.58 5.33 -12.13
C LEU A 120 1.26 4.80 -13.54
N GLU A 121 2.28 4.42 -14.31
CA GLU A 121 2.09 3.74 -15.60
C GLU A 121 1.27 2.47 -15.42
N ALA A 122 1.55 1.76 -14.36
CA ALA A 122 0.86 0.56 -13.99
C ALA A 122 -0.62 0.76 -13.63
N LEU A 123 -0.94 1.80 -12.91
CA LEU A 123 -2.32 2.09 -12.48
C LEU A 123 -3.17 2.70 -13.60
N THR A 124 -2.58 3.28 -14.64
CA THR A 124 -3.30 3.99 -15.71
C THR A 124 -4.34 3.10 -16.42
N PRO A 125 -4.00 1.92 -16.95
CA PRO A 125 -4.99 1.08 -17.63
C PRO A 125 -6.14 0.65 -16.71
N LEU A 126 -5.86 0.36 -15.44
CA LEU A 126 -6.88 -0.01 -14.48
C LEU A 126 -7.83 1.16 -14.20
N TYR A 127 -7.29 2.37 -14.06
CA TYR A 127 -8.08 3.59 -13.90
C TYR A 127 -8.99 3.82 -15.11
N ASP A 128 -8.46 3.71 -16.33
CA ASP A 128 -9.20 3.93 -17.56
C ASP A 128 -10.40 2.98 -17.68
N VAL A 129 -10.18 1.69 -17.43
CA VAL A 129 -11.25 0.68 -17.48
C VAL A 129 -12.30 0.93 -16.42
N GLN A 130 -11.91 1.23 -15.20
CA GLN A 130 -12.84 1.51 -14.10
C GLN A 130 -13.70 2.74 -14.37
N GLN A 131 -13.12 3.76 -15.03
CA GLN A 131 -13.83 5.00 -15.37
C GLN A 131 -14.54 4.94 -16.73
N GLY A 132 -14.40 3.85 -17.49
CA GLY A 132 -14.95 3.74 -18.85
C GLY A 132 -14.34 4.76 -19.82
N LEU A 133 -13.07 5.10 -19.63
CA LEU A 133 -12.31 6.05 -20.44
C LEU A 133 -11.60 5.34 -21.60
N GLU A 134 -11.07 6.14 -22.54
CA GLU A 134 -10.15 5.62 -23.54
C GLU A 134 -8.82 5.26 -22.87
N ILE A 135 -8.24 4.13 -23.28
CA ILE A 135 -6.96 3.65 -22.77
C ILE A 135 -5.87 4.71 -22.99
N ASP A 136 -4.94 4.83 -22.04
CA ASP A 136 -3.90 5.84 -21.96
C ASP A 136 -4.40 7.26 -21.61
N THR A 137 -5.58 7.38 -21.01
CA THR A 137 -6.03 8.64 -20.43
C THR A 137 -5.16 8.98 -19.21
N PRO A 138 -4.51 10.15 -19.17
CA PRO A 138 -3.65 10.48 -18.02
C PRO A 138 -4.43 10.52 -16.70
N ILE A 139 -3.87 9.88 -15.68
CA ILE A 139 -4.39 10.00 -14.31
C ILE A 139 -4.53 11.49 -13.95
N PRO A 140 -5.65 11.93 -13.38
CA PRO A 140 -5.88 13.33 -13.03
C PRO A 140 -4.75 13.91 -12.18
N GLN A 141 -4.31 15.12 -12.53
CA GLN A 141 -3.26 15.80 -11.78
C GLN A 141 -3.70 16.01 -10.33
N GLY A 142 -2.90 15.49 -9.39
CA GLY A 142 -3.17 15.60 -7.96
C GLY A 142 -3.96 14.42 -7.37
N ALA A 143 -4.35 13.43 -8.19
CA ALA A 143 -4.87 12.18 -7.67
C ALA A 143 -3.82 11.50 -6.78
N ARG A 144 -4.25 11.00 -5.63
CA ARG A 144 -3.37 10.35 -4.66
C ARG A 144 -3.41 8.84 -4.82
N VAL A 145 -2.29 8.22 -4.52
CA VAL A 145 -2.20 6.76 -4.37
C VAL A 145 -2.05 6.45 -2.88
N TRP A 146 -3.00 5.72 -2.36
CA TRP A 146 -3.08 5.40 -0.94
C TRP A 146 -2.57 4.00 -0.67
N PHE A 147 -1.83 3.84 0.42
CA PHE A 147 -1.49 2.53 0.94
C PHE A 147 -2.76 1.83 1.43
N GLU A 148 -3.07 0.70 0.86
CA GLU A 148 -4.23 -0.10 1.23
C GLU A 148 -3.87 -1.19 2.23
N GLY A 149 -2.73 -1.81 2.12
CA GLY A 149 -2.29 -2.85 3.04
C GLY A 149 -1.25 -3.79 2.46
N PHE A 150 -1.19 -4.95 3.06
CA PHE A 150 -0.37 -6.06 2.61
C PHE A 150 -1.27 -7.23 2.19
N GLU A 151 -0.99 -7.85 1.05
CA GLU A 151 -1.78 -8.96 0.52
C GLU A 151 -1.52 -10.28 1.24
N ALA A 152 -0.39 -10.39 1.93
CA ALA A 152 -0.10 -11.55 2.76
C ALA A 152 -0.25 -11.21 4.24
N THR A 153 -0.93 -12.07 4.98
CA THR A 153 -1.01 -11.97 6.44
C THR A 153 0.21 -12.57 7.14
N GLU A 154 1.03 -13.34 6.41
CA GLU A 154 2.19 -14.06 6.94
C GLU A 154 3.44 -13.79 6.08
N VAL A 155 4.57 -13.58 6.75
CA VAL A 155 5.89 -13.50 6.13
C VAL A 155 6.49 -14.89 6.14
N THR A 156 6.65 -15.49 4.98
CA THR A 156 7.42 -16.73 4.82
C THR A 156 8.89 -16.37 4.58
N GLY A 157 9.82 -17.16 5.09
CA GLY A 157 11.27 -16.85 5.05
C GLY A 157 11.88 -16.71 3.65
N ASP A 158 11.14 -17.06 2.61
CA ASP A 158 11.50 -17.03 1.19
C ASP A 158 10.42 -16.36 0.31
N GLY A 159 9.39 -15.77 0.94
CA GLY A 159 8.27 -15.14 0.25
C GLY A 159 8.36 -13.61 0.23
N THR A 160 7.99 -13.03 -0.90
CA THR A 160 7.80 -11.60 -1.06
C THR A 160 6.36 -11.22 -0.68
N VAL A 161 6.22 -10.12 0.04
CA VAL A 161 4.93 -9.60 0.48
C VAL A 161 4.41 -8.57 -0.50
N GLY A 162 3.21 -8.80 -1.02
CA GLY A 162 2.53 -7.86 -1.88
C GLY A 162 2.10 -6.59 -1.12
N VAL A 163 2.33 -5.43 -1.71
CA VAL A 163 1.83 -4.16 -1.20
C VAL A 163 0.66 -3.72 -2.05
N ALA A 164 -0.52 -3.67 -1.46
CA ALA A 164 -1.73 -3.19 -2.10
C ALA A 164 -1.84 -1.67 -1.98
N VAL A 165 -2.31 -1.03 -3.06
CA VAL A 165 -2.55 0.41 -3.12
C VAL A 165 -3.87 0.70 -3.82
N TRP A 166 -4.47 1.83 -3.44
CA TRP A 166 -5.70 2.35 -4.05
C TRP A 166 -5.44 3.74 -4.66
N LEU A 167 -5.83 3.90 -5.93
CA LEU A 167 -5.75 5.19 -6.62
C LEU A 167 -7.05 5.98 -6.39
N GLU A 168 -6.93 7.21 -5.93
CA GLU A 168 -8.05 8.13 -5.73
C GLU A 168 -8.80 8.38 -7.04
N GLY A 169 -10.11 8.14 -7.00
CA GLY A 169 -10.98 8.24 -8.17
C GLY A 169 -11.05 6.97 -9.02
N MET A 170 -10.38 5.89 -8.63
CA MET A 170 -10.48 4.61 -9.32
C MET A 170 -11.88 3.99 -9.16
N ASP A 171 -12.51 4.18 -8.01
CA ASP A 171 -13.86 3.70 -7.72
C ASP A 171 -14.89 4.84 -7.70
N GLU A 172 -16.18 4.48 -7.66
CA GLU A 172 -17.28 5.43 -7.56
C GLU A 172 -17.32 6.20 -6.23
N PHE A 173 -16.61 5.70 -5.20
CA PHE A 173 -16.57 6.32 -3.88
C PHE A 173 -15.34 7.21 -3.67
N GLY A 174 -15.49 8.24 -2.86
CA GLY A 174 -14.40 9.16 -2.54
C GLY A 174 -13.51 8.66 -1.39
N VAL A 175 -12.41 9.37 -1.18
CA VAL A 175 -11.37 9.04 -0.17
C VAL A 175 -11.93 8.78 1.24
N GLU A 176 -12.90 9.56 1.69
CA GLU A 176 -13.46 9.38 3.04
C GLU A 176 -14.30 8.10 3.15
N GLU A 177 -14.92 7.67 2.06
CA GLU A 177 -15.65 6.41 2.01
C GLU A 177 -14.70 5.21 1.94
N PHE A 178 -13.62 5.30 1.14
CA PHE A 178 -12.54 4.33 1.13
C PHE A 178 -12.03 4.06 2.54
N TRP A 179 -11.66 5.12 3.29
CA TRP A 179 -11.15 4.96 4.65
C TRP A 179 -12.21 4.41 5.62
N ARG A 180 -13.48 4.81 5.47
CA ARG A 180 -14.57 4.28 6.29
C ARG A 180 -14.77 2.79 6.07
N ASN A 181 -14.74 2.34 4.82
CA ASN A 181 -14.87 0.92 4.47
C ASN A 181 -13.69 0.14 5.02
N ARG A 182 -12.47 0.61 4.79
CA ARG A 182 -11.24 0.00 5.30
C ARG A 182 -11.27 -0.15 6.83
N TYR A 183 -11.67 0.87 7.57
CA TYR A 183 -11.79 0.77 9.03
C TYR A 183 -12.85 -0.22 9.46
N ARG A 184 -13.96 -0.32 8.74
CA ARG A 184 -15.01 -1.29 9.03
C ARG A 184 -14.53 -2.74 8.84
N ASP A 185 -13.75 -3.01 7.80
CA ASP A 185 -13.28 -4.36 7.46
C ASP A 185 -12.23 -4.88 8.47
N HIS A 186 -11.58 -3.98 9.21
CA HIS A 186 -10.67 -4.30 10.31
C HIS A 186 -11.35 -4.33 11.70
N ALA A 187 -12.66 -4.12 11.79
CA ALA A 187 -13.43 -4.11 13.03
C ALA A 187 -13.94 -5.51 13.46
N VAL A 188 -13.56 -6.59 12.75
CA VAL A 188 -14.02 -7.98 12.97
C VAL A 188 -13.00 -8.80 13.71
#